data_4b8959f74cc233e655b8683aab4d4b78
#
_entry.id   4b8959f74cc233e655b8683aab4d4b78
#
_cell.length_a   1.000
_cell.length_b   1.000
_cell.length_c   1.000
_cell.angle_alpha   90.00
_cell.angle_beta   90.00
_cell.angle_gamma   90.00
#
_symmetry.space_group_name_H-M   'P 1'
#
loop_
_entity.id
_entity.type
_entity.pdbx_description
1 polymer ?
#
loop_
_entity_poly.entity_id
_entity_poly.type
_entity_poly.pdbx_seq_one_letter_code
_entity_poly.pdbx_strand_id
1 'polypeptide(L)'
;MKGEWGIYKHPVLLYHLHKIKKHIYTRVADVTVSITTDSEPIPYDERLNRNYRPLRKGDVWGKAYDCAWLHVKGVIPAGLASSHIVVIVTIDGEGVCYNNGMEVCAINSRCTFMDYLQPTWD
;
A
#
# COMPACT_ATOMS: atom_id res chain seq x y z
N MET A 1 8.82 12.11 -5.80
CA MET A 1 8.15 10.84 -6.08
C MET A 1 6.68 10.94 -5.74
N LYS A 2 5.85 10.30 -6.53
CA LYS A 2 4.39 10.32 -6.42
C LYS A 2 3.85 8.91 -6.24
N GLY A 3 2.65 8.78 -5.71
CA GLY A 3 2.02 7.47 -5.53
C GLY A 3 0.50 7.51 -5.59
N GLU A 4 -0.09 6.34 -5.67
CA GLU A 4 -1.52 6.11 -5.58
C GLU A 4 -1.78 4.90 -4.70
N TRP A 5 -2.86 4.93 -3.91
CA TRP A 5 -3.21 3.88 -2.97
C TRP A 5 -4.71 3.80 -2.72
N GLY A 6 -5.14 2.65 -2.27
CA GLY A 6 -6.53 2.36 -1.95
C GLY A 6 -6.73 0.91 -1.54
N ILE A 7 -7.94 0.59 -1.15
CA ILE A 7 -8.38 -0.78 -0.92
C ILE A 7 -9.24 -1.21 -2.10
N TYR A 8 -8.93 -2.37 -2.67
CA TYR A 8 -9.58 -2.88 -3.86
C TYR A 8 -10.09 -4.30 -3.63
N LYS A 9 -11.27 -4.59 -4.15
CA LYS A 9 -11.82 -5.93 -4.19
C LYS A 9 -11.34 -6.63 -5.45
N HIS A 10 -10.76 -7.82 -5.28
CA HIS A 10 -10.31 -8.64 -6.39
C HIS A 10 -11.44 -9.54 -6.86
N PRO A 11 -11.84 -9.51 -8.14
CA PRO A 11 -12.78 -10.47 -8.70
C PRO A 11 -12.21 -11.88 -8.70
N VAL A 12 -13.07 -12.88 -8.58
CA VAL A 12 -12.66 -14.29 -8.54
C VAL A 12 -12.12 -14.80 -9.85
N LEU A 13 -12.59 -14.28 -10.97
CA LEU A 13 -12.25 -14.76 -12.31
C LEU A 13 -11.34 -13.79 -13.05
N LEU A 14 -10.13 -14.20 -13.34
CA LEU A 14 -9.08 -13.32 -13.88
C LEU A 14 -8.42 -13.83 -15.16
N TYR A 15 -9.08 -14.65 -15.93
CA TYR A 15 -8.44 -15.32 -17.05
C TYR A 15 -8.25 -14.46 -18.31
N HIS A 16 -8.91 -13.32 -18.46
CA HIS A 16 -8.76 -12.42 -19.61
C HIS A 16 -7.98 -11.16 -19.27
N LEU A 17 -6.82 -11.31 -18.73
CA LEU A 17 -6.03 -10.23 -18.14
C LEU A 17 -5.75 -9.04 -19.05
N HIS A 18 -5.46 -9.27 -20.32
CA HIS A 18 -5.11 -8.17 -21.23
C HIS A 18 -6.28 -7.24 -21.51
N LYS A 19 -7.49 -7.81 -21.64
CA LYS A 19 -8.68 -7.06 -22.06
C LYS A 19 -9.33 -6.32 -20.91
N ILE A 20 -9.19 -6.84 -19.69
CA ILE A 20 -9.91 -6.35 -18.51
C ILE A 20 -9.01 -5.87 -17.39
N LYS A 21 -7.74 -5.65 -17.66
CA LYS A 21 -6.75 -5.26 -16.65
C LYS A 21 -7.19 -4.11 -15.76
N LYS A 22 -7.82 -3.09 -16.31
CA LYS A 22 -8.37 -1.95 -15.57
C LYS A 22 -9.64 -2.25 -14.77
N HIS A 23 -10.24 -3.44 -14.97
CA HIS A 23 -11.45 -3.91 -14.29
C HIS A 23 -11.17 -5.08 -13.33
N ILE A 24 -9.91 -5.51 -13.19
CA ILE A 24 -9.52 -6.61 -12.31
C ILE A 24 -9.85 -6.29 -10.85
N TYR A 25 -9.66 -5.04 -10.46
CA TYR A 25 -9.89 -4.58 -9.09
C TYR A 25 -11.00 -3.55 -9.06
N THR A 26 -11.89 -3.69 -8.09
CA THR A 26 -12.92 -2.69 -7.79
C THR A 26 -12.59 -2.02 -6.48
N ARG A 27 -12.46 -0.70 -6.49
CA ARG A 27 -12.17 0.07 -5.29
C ARG A 27 -13.37 0.04 -4.33
N VAL A 28 -13.15 -0.36 -3.10
CA VAL A 28 -14.21 -0.52 -2.10
C VAL A 28 -14.02 0.38 -0.88
N ALA A 29 -12.82 0.87 -0.63
CA ALA A 29 -12.52 1.79 0.46
C ALA A 29 -11.22 2.54 0.19
N ASP A 30 -11.07 3.64 0.89
CA ASP A 30 -9.85 4.44 0.91
C ASP A 30 -8.96 4.06 2.10
N VAL A 31 -7.69 4.36 1.98
CA VAL A 31 -6.73 4.28 3.06
C VAL A 31 -6.19 5.65 3.37
N THR A 32 -5.73 5.82 4.60
CA THR A 32 -4.94 6.98 4.99
C THR A 32 -3.47 6.58 5.01
N VAL A 33 -2.63 7.47 4.54
CA VAL A 33 -1.18 7.25 4.49
C VAL A 33 -0.48 8.39 5.20
N SER A 34 0.48 8.04 6.03
CA SER A 34 1.42 8.98 6.61
C SER A 34 2.85 8.51 6.31
N ILE A 35 3.78 9.44 6.28
CA ILE A 35 5.15 9.17 5.84
C ILE A 35 6.17 9.86 6.74
N THR A 36 7.29 9.18 6.94
CA THR A 36 8.54 9.78 7.42
C THR A 36 9.65 9.46 6.43
N THR A 37 10.51 10.42 6.17
CA THR A 37 11.59 10.30 5.17
C THR A 37 12.95 10.62 5.78
N ASP A 38 13.98 10.02 5.21
CA ASP A 38 15.36 10.32 5.53
C ASP A 38 16.22 10.09 4.28
N SER A 39 17.39 10.69 4.23
CA SER A 39 18.40 10.40 3.19
C SER A 39 19.09 9.05 3.39
N GLU A 40 19.01 8.50 4.58
CA GLU A 40 19.58 7.21 4.96
C GLU A 40 18.47 6.22 5.34
N PRO A 41 18.72 4.91 5.21
CA PRO A 41 17.77 3.91 5.64
C PRO A 41 17.41 4.03 7.12
N ILE A 42 16.12 4.05 7.40
CA ILE A 42 15.58 4.08 8.77
C ILE A 42 15.38 2.66 9.24
N PRO A 43 16.08 2.20 10.29
CA PRO A 43 15.89 0.86 10.85
C PRO A 43 14.43 0.59 11.25
N TYR A 44 13.99 -0.65 11.10
CA TYR A 44 12.62 -1.04 11.43
C TYR A 44 12.21 -0.64 12.85
N ASP A 45 13.10 -0.84 13.82
CA ASP A 45 12.82 -0.54 15.23
C ASP A 45 12.71 0.96 15.53
N GLU A 46 13.30 1.79 14.70
CA GLU A 46 13.26 3.25 14.85
C GLU A 46 12.06 3.90 14.17
N ARG A 47 11.34 3.19 13.33
CA ARG A 47 10.25 3.75 12.55
C ARG A 47 9.15 4.40 13.40
N LEU A 48 8.86 3.85 14.58
CA LEU A 48 7.81 4.36 15.46
C LEU A 48 8.24 5.63 16.24
N ASN A 49 9.54 5.91 16.30
CA ASN A 49 10.09 7.07 17.00
C ASN A 49 10.27 8.28 16.09
N ARG A 50 9.77 8.20 14.86
CA ARG A 50 9.87 9.26 13.86
C ARG A 50 8.60 10.10 13.81
N ASN A 51 8.73 11.32 13.31
CA ASN A 51 7.61 12.20 13.05
C ASN A 51 7.03 11.91 11.68
N TYR A 52 5.77 11.53 11.63
CA TYR A 52 5.04 11.25 10.41
C TYR A 52 4.21 12.45 9.99
N ARG A 53 4.14 12.70 8.69
CA ARG A 53 3.24 13.69 8.10
C ARG A 53 2.23 12.99 7.20
N PRO A 54 1.01 13.54 7.06
CA PRO A 54 0.06 13.00 6.10
C PRO A 54 0.62 13.03 4.68
N LEU A 55 0.32 11.99 3.91
CA LEU A 55 0.66 11.92 2.50
C LEU A 55 -0.62 11.73 1.71
N ARG A 56 -0.81 12.55 0.68
CA ARG A 56 -1.99 12.52 -0.17
C ARG A 56 -1.62 11.99 -1.56
N LYS A 57 -2.63 11.44 -2.22
CA LYS A 57 -2.48 11.01 -3.61
C LYS A 57 -1.94 12.16 -4.48
N GLY A 58 -0.88 11.89 -5.20
CA GLY A 58 -0.22 12.87 -6.07
C GLY A 58 0.86 13.71 -5.40
N ASP A 59 1.02 13.62 -4.08
CA ASP A 59 2.09 14.34 -3.39
C ASP A 59 3.46 13.81 -3.80
N VAL A 60 4.42 14.71 -3.86
CA VAL A 60 5.84 14.35 -3.98
C VAL A 60 6.39 14.14 -2.58
N TRP A 61 6.95 12.97 -2.32
CA TRP A 61 7.37 12.61 -0.97
C TRP A 61 8.87 12.61 -0.72
N GLY A 62 9.69 12.57 -1.77
CA GLY A 62 11.14 12.53 -1.60
C GLY A 62 11.89 12.81 -2.88
N LYS A 63 13.20 12.76 -2.77
CA LYS A 63 14.17 12.89 -3.86
C LYS A 63 14.68 11.49 -4.24
N ALA A 64 15.44 11.41 -5.33
CA ALA A 64 16.16 10.20 -5.67
C ALA A 64 17.05 9.73 -4.50
N TYR A 65 16.98 8.44 -4.22
CA TYR A 65 17.70 7.76 -3.13
C TYR A 65 17.23 8.07 -1.70
N ASP A 66 16.19 8.88 -1.52
CA ASP A 66 15.57 9.00 -0.20
C ASP A 66 14.91 7.70 0.23
N CYS A 67 14.98 7.43 1.52
CA CYS A 67 14.32 6.32 2.17
C CYS A 67 13.10 6.80 2.94
N ALA A 68 12.08 5.96 3.08
CA ALA A 68 10.87 6.32 3.77
C ALA A 68 10.22 5.13 4.46
N TRP A 69 9.50 5.41 5.54
CA TRP A 69 8.45 4.53 6.06
C TRP A 69 7.09 5.14 5.76
N LEU A 70 6.21 4.35 5.16
CA LEU A 70 4.82 4.70 4.96
C LEU A 70 3.97 3.89 5.93
N HIS A 71 3.15 4.58 6.70
CA HIS A 71 2.13 3.95 7.53
C HIS A 71 0.80 4.03 6.82
N VAL A 72 0.29 2.89 6.38
CA VAL A 72 -0.94 2.76 5.61
C VAL A 72 -2.02 2.18 6.51
N LYS A 73 -3.14 2.85 6.62
CA LYS A 73 -4.24 2.52 7.52
C LYS A 73 -5.54 2.44 6.77
N GLY A 74 -6.32 1.42 7.04
CA GLY A 74 -7.64 1.28 6.43
C GLY A 74 -8.53 0.32 7.18
N VAL A 75 -9.81 0.34 6.79
CA VAL A 75 -10.83 -0.57 7.33
C VAL A 75 -11.56 -1.21 6.17
N ILE A 76 -11.66 -2.53 6.19
CA ILE A 76 -12.43 -3.28 5.21
C ILE A 76 -13.92 -3.09 5.54
N PRO A 77 -14.75 -2.63 4.58
CA PRO A 77 -16.16 -2.44 4.81
C PRO A 77 -16.85 -3.72 5.30
N ALA A 78 -17.84 -3.55 6.18
CA ALA A 78 -18.67 -4.66 6.64
C ALA A 78 -19.32 -5.38 5.45
N GLY A 79 -19.39 -6.69 5.51
CA GLY A 79 -19.91 -7.53 4.42
C GLY A 79 -18.87 -7.94 3.38
N LEU A 80 -17.68 -7.36 3.38
CA LEU A 80 -16.58 -7.71 2.48
C LEU A 80 -15.46 -8.51 3.16
N ALA A 81 -15.58 -8.82 4.44
CA ALA A 81 -14.56 -9.53 5.20
C ALA A 81 -14.23 -10.93 4.66
N SER A 82 -15.17 -11.57 3.98
CA SER A 82 -14.96 -12.87 3.31
C SER A 82 -14.52 -12.75 1.86
N SER A 83 -14.41 -11.54 1.33
CA SER A 83 -13.95 -11.30 -0.04
C SER A 83 -12.43 -11.33 -0.12
N HIS A 84 -11.91 -11.61 -1.31
CA HIS A 84 -10.49 -11.45 -1.57
C HIS A 84 -10.16 -9.95 -1.66
N ILE A 85 -9.52 -9.43 -0.67
CA ILE A 85 -9.16 -8.01 -0.56
C ILE A 85 -7.68 -7.85 -0.82
N VAL A 86 -7.33 -6.85 -1.60
CA VAL A 86 -5.95 -6.43 -1.82
C VAL A 86 -5.79 -4.95 -1.48
N VAL A 87 -4.63 -4.59 -1.02
CA VAL A 87 -4.22 -3.20 -0.86
C VAL A 87 -3.28 -2.87 -2.00
N ILE A 88 -3.60 -1.85 -2.75
CA ILE A 88 -2.75 -1.39 -3.85
C ILE A 88 -2.06 -0.12 -3.40
N VAL A 89 -0.74 -0.14 -3.50
CA VAL A 89 0.12 1.01 -3.23
C VAL A 89 1.03 1.21 -4.43
N THR A 90 0.86 2.32 -5.11
CA THR A 90 1.69 2.69 -6.26
C THR A 90 2.60 3.83 -5.85
N ILE A 91 3.88 3.58 -5.87
CA ILE A 91 4.91 4.56 -5.55
C ILE A 91 6.01 4.53 -6.61
N ASP A 92 6.72 5.64 -6.78
CA ASP A 92 7.94 5.68 -7.57
C ASP A 92 9.09 5.18 -6.71
N GLY A 93 9.34 3.87 -6.74
CA GLY A 93 10.39 3.27 -5.94
C GLY A 93 10.14 1.80 -5.67
N GLU A 94 10.95 1.27 -4.78
CA GLU A 94 10.87 -0.11 -4.33
C GLU A 94 10.67 -0.13 -2.81
N GLY A 95 9.94 -1.11 -2.33
CA GLY A 95 9.69 -1.21 -0.90
C GLY A 95 9.36 -2.63 -0.46
N VAL A 96 9.40 -2.81 0.84
CA VAL A 96 8.97 -4.03 1.52
C VAL A 96 7.78 -3.69 2.39
N CYS A 97 6.75 -4.49 2.30
CA CYS A 97 5.52 -4.32 3.06
C CYS A 97 5.54 -5.19 4.32
N TYR A 98 5.19 -4.58 5.42
CA TYR A 98 5.04 -5.25 6.71
C TYR A 98 3.58 -5.21 7.14
N ASN A 99 3.12 -6.29 7.71
CA ASN A 99 1.82 -6.37 8.37
C ASN A 99 1.98 -7.07 9.71
N ASN A 100 1.58 -6.41 10.79
CA ASN A 100 1.74 -6.92 12.15
C ASN A 100 3.19 -7.37 12.47
N GLY A 101 4.16 -6.59 12.02
CA GLY A 101 5.58 -6.86 12.26
C GLY A 101 6.22 -7.92 11.37
N MET A 102 5.46 -8.50 10.44
CA MET A 102 5.95 -9.52 9.50
C MET A 102 6.06 -8.97 8.09
N GLU A 103 7.14 -9.31 7.42
CA GLU A 103 7.27 -9.04 5.99
C GLU A 103 6.25 -9.87 5.22
N VAL A 104 5.48 -9.22 4.36
CA VAL A 104 4.42 -9.90 3.59
C VAL A 104 4.69 -9.89 2.09
N CYS A 105 5.28 -8.84 1.56
CA CYS A 105 5.65 -8.77 0.14
C CYS A 105 6.62 -7.62 -0.13
N ALA A 106 7.21 -7.67 -1.31
CA ALA A 106 7.93 -6.53 -1.89
C ALA A 106 7.04 -5.85 -2.93
N ILE A 107 7.14 -4.53 -3.02
CA ILE A 107 6.47 -3.73 -4.04
C ILE A 107 7.50 -2.98 -4.88
N ASN A 108 7.16 -2.80 -6.14
CA ASN A 108 7.93 -2.00 -7.09
C ASN A 108 6.98 -1.50 -8.19
N SER A 109 7.52 -0.90 -9.24
CA SER A 109 6.71 -0.38 -10.35
C SER A 109 5.85 -1.43 -11.08
N ARG A 110 6.16 -2.71 -10.92
CA ARG A 110 5.43 -3.83 -11.57
C ARG A 110 4.53 -4.58 -10.61
N CYS A 111 4.86 -4.61 -9.33
CA CYS A 111 4.09 -5.31 -8.30
C CYS A 111 3.68 -4.31 -7.23
N THR A 112 2.44 -3.86 -7.28
CA THR A 112 1.92 -2.76 -6.47
C THR A 112 0.81 -3.18 -5.51
N PHE A 113 0.57 -4.48 -5.35
CA PHE A 113 -0.52 -4.98 -4.52
C PHE A 113 -0.04 -5.94 -3.44
N MET A 114 -0.81 -6.03 -2.39
CA MET A 114 -0.60 -6.90 -1.26
C MET A 114 -1.94 -7.55 -0.89
N ASP A 115 -1.96 -8.87 -0.79
CA ASP A 115 -3.15 -9.61 -0.37
C ASP A 115 -3.46 -9.35 1.10
N TYR A 116 -4.74 -9.21 1.41
CA TYR A 116 -5.16 -8.94 2.76
C TYR A 116 -6.49 -9.60 3.10
N LEU A 117 -6.53 -10.31 4.22
CA LEU A 117 -7.68 -11.11 4.62
C LEU A 117 -8.33 -10.69 5.95
N GLN A 118 -7.84 -9.65 6.60
CA GLN A 118 -8.36 -9.21 7.90
C GLN A 118 -9.20 -7.94 7.78
N PRO A 119 -10.19 -7.74 8.66
CA PRO A 119 -11.07 -6.58 8.59
C PRO A 119 -10.40 -5.24 8.82
N THR A 120 -9.36 -5.20 9.63
CA THR A 120 -8.59 -3.99 9.95
C THR A 120 -7.10 -4.25 9.87
N TRP A 121 -6.34 -3.21 9.49
CA TRP A 121 -4.90 -3.30 9.36
C TRP A 121 -4.26 -1.90 9.38
N ASP A 122 -2.98 -1.84 9.62
CA ASP A 122 -2.18 -0.64 9.61
C ASP A 122 -0.71 -0.90 9.23
#